data_ab88346d4f2b121e8838f568d2ba2b72
#
_entry.id   ab88346d4f2b121e8838f568d2ba2b72
#
_cell.length_a   1.000
_cell.length_b   1.000
_cell.length_c   1.000
_cell.angle_alpha   90.00
_cell.angle_beta   90.00
_cell.angle_gamma   90.00
#
_symmetry.space_group_name_H-M   'P 1'
#
loop_
_entity.id
_entity.type
_entity.pdbx_description
1 polymer ?
#
loop_
_entity_poly.entity_id
_entity_poly.type
_entity_poly.pdbx_seq_one_letter_code
_entity_poly.pdbx_strand_id
1 'polypeptide(L)'
;VKTEDMRKLTSNYEFEIYTEKYLSAYKQFDKYFLFIERAFELLKPSGRLCYIVPNKFFTNPAGSKLRACIGNRLEIIADFGENQLFEDKTIYSSIIMAKQGGTETTIYRKYSSSRDLWIESFSESAELDASMFGEDPWVFSTDAGIDSLLENLSSKMIPLSAVVNLFNGIQTSAER
;
A
#
# COMPACT_ATOMS: atom_id res chain seq x y z
N VAL A 1 0.63 -14.01 -3.50
CA VAL A 1 0.15 -14.78 -4.66
C VAL A 1 -0.70 -13.85 -5.49
N LYS A 2 -0.28 -13.58 -6.74
CA LYS A 2 -1.01 -12.68 -7.65
C LYS A 2 -2.33 -13.31 -8.09
N THR A 3 -3.28 -12.48 -8.51
CA THR A 3 -4.62 -12.93 -8.95
C THR A 3 -4.57 -13.99 -10.06
N GLU A 4 -3.62 -13.91 -10.99
CA GLU A 4 -3.44 -14.93 -12.04
C GLU A 4 -3.02 -16.29 -11.47
N ASP A 5 -2.10 -16.29 -10.52
CA ASP A 5 -1.67 -17.52 -9.83
C ASP A 5 -2.78 -18.03 -8.91
N MET A 6 -3.54 -17.11 -8.32
CA MET A 6 -4.72 -17.47 -7.52
C MET A 6 -5.78 -18.17 -8.36
N ARG A 7 -6.08 -17.69 -9.57
CA ARG A 7 -7.05 -18.33 -10.47
C ARG A 7 -6.63 -19.72 -10.93
N LYS A 8 -5.32 -20.01 -10.93
CA LYS A 8 -4.79 -21.36 -11.23
C LYS A 8 -4.85 -22.30 -10.04
N LEU A 9 -4.75 -21.76 -8.82
CA LEU A 9 -4.65 -22.52 -7.57
C LEU A 9 -5.96 -22.56 -6.78
N THR A 10 -6.91 -21.70 -7.09
CA THR A 10 -8.16 -21.53 -6.37
C THR A 10 -9.31 -21.92 -7.29
N SER A 11 -10.31 -22.63 -6.79
CA SER A 11 -11.52 -22.86 -7.56
C SER A 11 -12.26 -21.54 -7.84
N ASN A 12 -13.02 -21.47 -8.93
CA ASN A 12 -13.86 -20.31 -9.23
C ASN A 12 -14.77 -19.96 -8.04
N TYR A 13 -15.26 -20.98 -7.34
CA TYR A 13 -16.11 -20.84 -6.16
C TYR A 13 -15.40 -20.12 -4.99
N GLU A 14 -14.15 -20.48 -4.70
CA GLU A 14 -13.39 -19.76 -3.65
C GLU A 14 -13.12 -18.31 -4.04
N PHE A 15 -12.87 -18.05 -5.33
CA PHE A 15 -12.66 -16.68 -5.81
C PHE A 15 -13.92 -15.82 -5.67
N GLU A 16 -15.08 -16.39 -5.96
CA GLU A 16 -16.38 -15.74 -5.76
C GLU A 16 -16.59 -15.41 -4.27
N ILE A 17 -16.34 -16.37 -3.37
CA ILE A 17 -16.42 -16.13 -1.92
C ILE A 17 -15.52 -14.97 -1.49
N TYR A 18 -14.28 -14.88 -2.00
CA TYR A 18 -13.38 -13.79 -1.64
C TYR A 18 -13.92 -12.44 -2.09
N THR A 19 -14.43 -12.35 -3.32
CA THR A 19 -14.97 -11.10 -3.88
C THR A 19 -16.28 -10.67 -3.22
N GLU A 20 -17.09 -11.60 -2.76
CA GLU A 20 -18.30 -11.30 -2.02
C GLU A 20 -18.01 -10.86 -0.57
N LYS A 21 -17.00 -11.49 0.06
CA LYS A 21 -16.75 -11.32 1.48
C LYS A 21 -15.85 -10.14 1.82
N TYR A 22 -14.85 -9.85 0.98
CA TYR A 22 -13.81 -8.86 1.28
C TYR A 22 -13.85 -7.69 0.33
N LEU A 23 -13.91 -6.48 0.87
CA LEU A 23 -13.84 -5.23 0.08
C LEU A 23 -12.49 -5.08 -0.62
N SER A 24 -11.42 -5.54 -0.01
CA SER A 24 -10.06 -5.51 -0.56
C SER A 24 -9.85 -6.49 -1.72
N ALA A 25 -10.81 -7.43 -1.97
CA ALA A 25 -10.81 -8.31 -3.13
C ALA A 25 -11.24 -7.54 -4.40
N TYR A 26 -10.52 -6.49 -4.74
CA TYR A 26 -10.84 -5.56 -5.82
C TYR A 26 -9.80 -5.63 -6.95
N LYS A 27 -10.26 -5.69 -8.20
CA LYS A 27 -9.41 -5.81 -9.40
C LYS A 27 -8.46 -7.02 -9.31
N GLN A 28 -7.19 -6.81 -9.66
CA GLN A 28 -6.15 -7.83 -9.57
C GLN A 28 -5.49 -7.78 -8.16
N PHE A 29 -6.28 -8.15 -7.15
CA PHE A 29 -5.81 -8.14 -5.77
C PHE A 29 -4.82 -9.26 -5.46
N ASP A 30 -4.01 -9.06 -4.44
CA ASP A 30 -3.14 -10.07 -3.85
C ASP A 30 -3.77 -10.66 -2.59
N LYS A 31 -3.50 -11.93 -2.29
CA LYS A 31 -4.08 -12.62 -1.11
C LYS A 31 -3.79 -11.91 0.22
N TYR A 32 -2.64 -11.25 0.34
CA TYR A 32 -2.33 -10.56 1.58
C TYR A 32 -3.29 -9.39 1.89
N PHE A 33 -3.99 -8.84 0.89
CA PHE A 33 -5.05 -7.85 1.11
C PHE A 33 -6.15 -8.42 1.99
N LEU A 34 -6.58 -9.65 1.68
CA LEU A 34 -7.63 -10.35 2.42
C LEU A 34 -7.18 -10.68 3.85
N PHE A 35 -5.91 -11.05 4.02
CA PHE A 35 -5.34 -11.32 5.35
C PHE A 35 -5.32 -10.07 6.21
N ILE A 36 -4.99 -8.91 5.65
CA ILE A 36 -4.99 -7.65 6.40
C ILE A 36 -6.43 -7.29 6.80
N GLU A 37 -7.37 -7.30 5.86
CA GLU A 37 -8.78 -6.99 6.14
C GLU A 37 -9.35 -7.95 7.19
N ARG A 38 -9.13 -9.26 7.03
CA ARG A 38 -9.56 -10.26 8.00
C ARG A 38 -8.94 -10.09 9.38
N ALA A 39 -7.68 -9.67 9.45
CA ALA A 39 -7.03 -9.41 10.72
C ALA A 39 -7.76 -8.31 11.51
N PHE A 40 -8.18 -7.24 10.85
CA PHE A 40 -8.96 -6.18 11.51
C PHE A 40 -10.30 -6.67 12.05
N GLU A 41 -10.98 -7.58 11.35
CA GLU A 41 -12.23 -8.19 11.86
C GLU A 41 -12.00 -9.01 13.15
N LEU A 42 -10.80 -9.56 13.32
CA LEU A 42 -10.45 -10.42 14.46
C LEU A 42 -9.82 -9.65 15.62
N LEU A 43 -9.39 -8.42 15.40
CA LEU A 43 -8.78 -7.61 16.44
C LEU A 43 -9.82 -7.18 17.49
N LYS A 44 -9.41 -7.27 18.76
CA LYS A 44 -10.15 -6.64 19.87
C LYS A 44 -10.11 -5.12 19.75
N PRO A 45 -11.03 -4.40 20.37
CA PRO A 45 -10.92 -2.95 20.51
C PRO A 45 -9.52 -2.56 21.01
N SER A 46 -8.89 -1.56 20.39
CA SER A 46 -7.50 -1.13 20.65
C SER A 46 -6.41 -2.17 20.36
N GLY A 47 -6.75 -3.32 19.79
CA GLY A 47 -5.79 -4.31 19.31
C GLY A 47 -4.91 -3.76 18.18
N ARG A 48 -3.70 -4.28 18.06
CA ARG A 48 -2.74 -3.91 17.03
C ARG A 48 -2.37 -5.10 16.17
N LEU A 49 -2.09 -4.85 14.91
CA LEU A 49 -1.45 -5.81 14.02
C LEU A 49 -0.11 -5.24 13.53
N CYS A 50 0.80 -6.13 13.22
CA CYS A 50 2.06 -5.79 12.57
C CYS A 50 2.33 -6.83 11.48
N TYR A 51 2.42 -6.38 10.23
CA TYR A 51 2.64 -7.24 9.06
C TYR A 51 3.78 -6.72 8.20
N ILE A 52 4.59 -7.65 7.71
CA ILE A 52 5.48 -7.41 6.58
C ILE A 52 4.72 -7.75 5.30
N VAL A 53 4.64 -6.79 4.38
CA VAL A 53 3.83 -6.88 3.16
C VAL A 53 4.55 -6.23 1.99
N PRO A 54 4.24 -6.63 0.74
CA PRO A 54 4.71 -5.89 -0.43
C PRO A 54 4.19 -4.45 -0.41
N ASN A 55 5.05 -3.47 -0.65
CA ASN A 55 4.70 -2.05 -0.61
C ASN A 55 3.90 -1.56 -1.85
N LYS A 56 3.75 -2.39 -2.87
CA LYS A 56 3.02 -2.06 -4.11
C LYS A 56 1.59 -1.56 -3.88
N PHE A 57 0.94 -1.99 -2.81
CA PHE A 57 -0.43 -1.55 -2.53
C PHE A 57 -0.52 -0.05 -2.21
N PHE A 58 0.58 0.60 -1.85
CA PHE A 58 0.59 2.05 -1.62
C PHE A 58 0.14 2.82 -2.87
N THR A 59 0.52 2.36 -4.06
CA THR A 59 0.31 3.11 -5.30
C THR A 59 -0.55 2.41 -6.34
N ASN A 60 -0.62 1.08 -6.33
CA ASN A 60 -1.33 0.35 -7.38
C ASN A 60 -2.86 0.50 -7.30
N PRO A 61 -3.57 0.46 -8.45
CA PRO A 61 -5.03 0.58 -8.48
C PRO A 61 -5.78 -0.54 -7.75
N ALA A 62 -5.21 -1.74 -7.68
CA ALA A 62 -5.82 -2.87 -6.97
C ALA A 62 -5.84 -2.67 -5.45
N GLY A 63 -4.88 -1.89 -4.93
CA GLY A 63 -4.77 -1.58 -3.50
C GLY A 63 -5.76 -0.54 -2.98
N SER A 64 -6.55 0.13 -3.85
CA SER A 64 -7.39 1.26 -3.43
C SER A 64 -8.33 0.91 -2.27
N LYS A 65 -9.04 -0.22 -2.36
CA LYS A 65 -9.98 -0.65 -1.32
C LYS A 65 -9.28 -1.07 -0.02
N LEU A 66 -8.10 -1.68 -0.12
CA LEU A 66 -7.28 -1.95 1.05
C LEU A 66 -6.81 -0.65 1.70
N ARG A 67 -6.33 0.32 0.92
CA ARG A 67 -5.92 1.63 1.42
C ARG A 67 -7.04 2.33 2.18
N ALA A 68 -8.25 2.38 1.62
CA ALA A 68 -9.41 2.93 2.31
C ALA A 68 -9.74 2.21 3.61
N CYS A 69 -9.56 0.88 3.64
CA CYS A 69 -9.84 0.08 4.83
C CYS A 69 -8.87 0.34 5.97
N ILE A 70 -7.57 0.55 5.67
CA ILE A 70 -6.53 0.59 6.69
C ILE A 70 -5.93 1.99 6.93
N GLY A 71 -6.15 2.95 6.04
CA GLY A 71 -5.42 4.22 6.01
C GLY A 71 -5.39 4.93 7.37
N ASN A 72 -6.55 5.23 7.91
CA ASN A 72 -6.68 5.92 9.20
C ASN A 72 -6.37 5.04 10.42
N ARG A 73 -5.86 3.82 10.23
CA ARG A 73 -5.50 2.88 11.29
C ARG A 73 -4.00 2.64 11.38
N LEU A 74 -3.22 3.18 10.46
CA LEU A 74 -1.77 2.99 10.42
C LEU A 74 -1.09 3.85 11.46
N GLU A 75 -0.45 3.23 12.44
CA GLU A 75 0.40 3.91 13.42
C GLU A 75 1.82 4.11 12.90
N ILE A 76 2.38 3.09 12.24
CA ILE A 76 3.74 3.11 11.71
C ILE A 76 3.79 2.45 10.34
N ILE A 77 4.54 3.06 9.44
CA ILE A 77 4.97 2.50 8.16
C ILE A 77 6.50 2.51 8.14
N ALA A 78 7.10 1.32 8.16
CA ALA A 78 8.51 1.15 7.88
C ALA A 78 8.67 0.69 6.44
N ASP A 79 9.04 1.59 5.54
CA ASP A 79 9.20 1.32 4.11
C ASP A 79 10.66 1.04 3.76
N PHE A 80 10.90 -0.03 3.04
CA PHE A 80 12.23 -0.38 2.53
C PHE A 80 12.42 0.05 1.08
N GLY A 81 11.43 0.76 0.50
CA GLY A 81 11.49 1.27 -0.86
C GLY A 81 11.78 0.16 -1.87
N GLU A 82 12.87 0.33 -2.63
CA GLU A 82 13.34 -0.64 -3.63
C GLU A 82 14.37 -1.64 -3.06
N ASN A 83 14.67 -1.58 -1.76
CA ASN A 83 15.62 -2.49 -1.14
C ASN A 83 14.99 -3.86 -0.91
N GLN A 84 15.70 -4.90 -1.33
CA GLN A 84 15.26 -6.27 -1.16
C GLN A 84 15.60 -6.76 0.24
N LEU A 85 14.58 -7.21 0.98
CA LEU A 85 14.77 -7.84 2.30
C LEU A 85 15.00 -9.35 2.21
N PHE A 86 14.61 -9.97 1.10
CA PHE A 86 14.65 -11.42 0.89
C PHE A 86 15.51 -11.72 -0.33
N GLU A 87 16.56 -12.51 -0.16
CA GLU A 87 17.56 -12.79 -1.20
C GLU A 87 16.99 -13.43 -2.46
N ASP A 88 15.99 -14.29 -2.32
CA ASP A 88 15.43 -15.07 -3.44
C ASP A 88 14.20 -14.43 -4.11
N LYS A 89 13.78 -13.24 -3.72
CA LYS A 89 12.53 -12.63 -4.19
C LYS A 89 12.69 -11.14 -4.50
N THR A 90 12.45 -10.75 -5.72
CA THR A 90 12.31 -9.33 -6.11
C THR A 90 10.98 -8.78 -5.60
N ILE A 91 10.84 -8.65 -4.28
CA ILE A 91 9.66 -8.09 -3.63
C ILE A 91 10.11 -6.90 -2.78
N TYR A 92 9.64 -5.73 -3.15
CA TYR A 92 9.80 -4.53 -2.34
C TYR A 92 8.79 -4.56 -1.22
N SER A 93 9.26 -4.47 0.00
CA SER A 93 8.46 -4.73 1.20
C SER A 93 8.35 -3.49 2.08
N SER A 94 7.30 -3.49 2.89
CA SER A 94 7.13 -2.57 4.02
C SER A 94 6.64 -3.36 5.24
N ILE A 95 6.92 -2.82 6.43
CA ILE A 95 6.27 -3.27 7.66
C ILE A 95 5.22 -2.22 7.99
N ILE A 96 4.00 -2.67 8.15
CA ILE A 96 2.89 -1.84 8.61
C ILE A 96 2.49 -2.24 10.01
N MET A 97 2.36 -1.25 10.91
CA MET A 97 1.73 -1.41 12.21
C MET A 97 0.45 -0.61 12.23
N ALA A 98 -0.66 -1.25 12.56
CA ALA A 98 -1.96 -0.63 12.55
C ALA A 98 -2.77 -0.99 13.80
N LYS A 99 -3.71 -0.12 14.17
CA LYS A 99 -4.51 -0.22 15.38
C LYS A 99 -6.00 -0.25 15.06
N GLN A 100 -6.72 -1.15 15.73
CA GLN A 100 -8.17 -1.13 15.69
C GLN A 100 -8.70 0.14 16.38
N GLY A 101 -9.62 0.86 15.74
CA GLY A 101 -10.18 2.11 16.25
C GLY A 101 -9.53 3.38 15.69
N GLY A 102 -8.48 3.24 14.88
CA GLY A 102 -7.86 4.35 14.18
C GLY A 102 -6.81 5.12 14.99
N THR A 103 -6.15 6.05 14.31
CA THR A 103 -5.14 6.96 14.84
C THR A 103 -5.27 8.33 14.18
N GLU A 104 -4.74 9.38 14.82
CA GLU A 104 -4.71 10.74 14.26
C GLU A 104 -3.45 10.95 13.40
N THR A 105 -2.36 10.28 13.76
CA THR A 105 -1.07 10.41 13.07
C THR A 105 -0.47 9.07 12.73
N THR A 106 0.30 9.05 11.65
CA THR A 106 1.07 7.90 11.16
C THR A 106 2.53 8.28 11.08
N ILE A 107 3.40 7.48 11.69
CA ILE A 107 4.85 7.65 11.57
C ILE A 107 5.33 6.88 10.34
N TYR A 108 5.83 7.61 9.36
CA TYR A 108 6.51 7.04 8.19
C TYR A 108 8.01 7.06 8.41
N ARG A 109 8.70 5.95 8.13
CA ARG A 109 10.15 5.85 8.14
C ARG A 109 10.63 5.01 6.98
N LYS A 110 11.67 5.46 6.30
CA LYS A 110 12.32 4.73 5.21
C LYS A 110 13.64 4.14 5.67
N TYR A 111 13.84 2.88 5.38
CA TYR A 111 15.01 2.09 5.77
C TYR A 111 15.72 1.54 4.55
N SER A 112 17.05 1.51 4.58
CA SER A 112 17.86 0.94 3.49
C SER A 112 18.10 -0.56 3.67
N SER A 113 17.98 -1.08 4.89
CA SER A 113 18.18 -2.50 5.19
C SER A 113 17.40 -2.94 6.43
N SER A 114 17.28 -4.25 6.62
CA SER A 114 16.72 -4.83 7.85
C SER A 114 17.55 -4.49 9.08
N ARG A 115 18.89 -4.32 8.92
CA ARG A 115 19.78 -3.93 10.01
C ARG A 115 19.45 -2.53 10.52
N ASP A 116 19.14 -1.61 9.60
CA ASP A 116 18.84 -0.22 9.95
C ASP A 116 17.58 -0.11 10.81
N LEU A 117 16.62 -1.03 10.59
CA LEU A 117 15.43 -1.14 11.44
C LEU A 117 15.81 -1.44 12.90
N TRP A 118 16.76 -2.36 13.12
CA TRP A 118 17.18 -2.78 14.48
C TRP A 118 17.98 -1.73 15.22
N ILE A 119 18.70 -0.87 14.51
CA ILE A 119 19.49 0.22 15.09
C ILE A 119 18.78 1.57 15.00
N GLU A 120 17.52 1.57 14.59
CA GLU A 120 16.69 2.77 14.38
C GLU A 120 17.34 3.83 13.49
N SER A 121 18.12 3.40 12.50
CA SER A 121 18.74 4.26 11.49
C SER A 121 17.86 4.31 10.26
N PHE A 122 17.17 5.42 10.05
CA PHE A 122 16.31 5.62 8.89
C PHE A 122 16.83 6.78 8.03
N SER A 123 16.70 6.63 6.70
CA SER A 123 17.10 7.67 5.74
C SER A 123 16.12 8.83 5.71
N GLU A 124 14.85 8.55 5.94
CA GLU A 124 13.76 9.52 5.94
C GLU A 124 12.78 9.22 7.07
N SER A 125 12.21 10.25 7.69
CA SER A 125 11.15 10.12 8.69
C SER A 125 10.21 11.31 8.61
N ALA A 126 8.90 11.02 8.69
CA ALA A 126 7.86 12.02 8.77
C ALA A 126 6.74 11.56 9.70
N GLU A 127 6.11 12.51 10.38
CA GLU A 127 4.84 12.31 11.05
C GLU A 127 3.76 12.90 10.15
N LEU A 128 2.83 12.06 9.71
CA LEU A 128 1.84 12.37 8.71
C LEU A 128 0.44 12.32 9.34
N ASP A 129 -0.45 13.22 8.91
CA ASP A 129 -1.85 13.18 9.31
C ASP A 129 -2.51 11.91 8.74
N ALA A 130 -3.14 11.11 9.59
CA ALA A 130 -3.78 9.87 9.19
C ALA A 130 -4.96 10.08 8.22
N SER A 131 -5.54 11.28 8.18
CA SER A 131 -6.60 11.64 7.25
C SER A 131 -6.15 11.69 5.78
N MET A 132 -4.84 11.81 5.53
CA MET A 132 -4.27 11.77 4.17
C MET A 132 -4.35 10.38 3.52
N PHE A 133 -4.51 9.34 4.33
CA PHE A 133 -4.48 7.95 3.87
C PHE A 133 -5.87 7.46 3.45
N GLY A 134 -6.31 7.82 2.26
CA GLY A 134 -7.56 7.37 1.63
C GLY A 134 -7.37 6.28 0.58
N GLU A 135 -8.33 6.19 -0.35
CA GLU A 135 -8.29 5.27 -1.50
C GLU A 135 -7.21 5.62 -2.53
N ASP A 136 -6.84 6.88 -2.62
CA ASP A 136 -5.88 7.38 -3.59
C ASP A 136 -4.47 6.81 -3.35
N PRO A 137 -3.62 6.79 -4.37
CA PRO A 137 -2.23 6.37 -4.19
C PRO A 137 -1.53 7.18 -3.09
N TRP A 138 -0.87 6.47 -2.18
CA TRP A 138 -0.08 7.10 -1.13
C TRP A 138 1.31 7.45 -1.65
N VAL A 139 1.63 8.72 -1.60
CA VAL A 139 2.95 9.25 -1.91
C VAL A 139 3.52 9.81 -0.62
N PHE A 140 4.60 9.21 -0.15
CA PHE A 140 5.28 9.67 1.05
C PHE A 140 6.32 10.72 0.65
N SER A 141 6.09 11.97 1.04
CA SER A 141 7.07 13.04 0.93
C SER A 141 7.57 13.37 2.33
N THR A 142 8.87 13.56 2.45
CA THR A 142 9.52 14.02 3.68
C THR A 142 10.01 15.45 3.52
N ASP A 143 9.78 16.05 2.35
CA ASP A 143 10.17 17.41 2.02
C ASP A 143 8.94 18.33 2.01
N ALA A 144 8.78 19.08 3.10
CA ALA A 144 7.69 20.05 3.25
C ALA A 144 7.68 21.14 2.15
N GLY A 145 8.83 21.38 1.50
CA GLY A 145 8.94 22.29 0.35
C GLY A 145 8.24 21.73 -0.89
N ILE A 146 8.37 20.43 -1.12
CA ILE A 146 7.69 19.74 -2.23
C ILE A 146 6.18 19.70 -2.00
N ASP A 147 5.72 19.44 -0.79
CA ASP A 147 4.31 19.36 -0.47
C ASP A 147 3.62 20.72 -0.68
N SER A 148 4.23 21.80 -0.18
CA SER A 148 3.70 23.16 -0.42
C SER A 148 3.72 23.56 -1.89
N LEU A 149 4.71 23.10 -2.66
CA LEU A 149 4.80 23.33 -4.09
C LEU A 149 3.73 22.56 -4.85
N LEU A 150 3.48 21.31 -4.48
CA LEU A 150 2.42 20.47 -5.06
C LEU A 150 1.02 21.04 -4.77
N GLU A 151 0.76 21.51 -3.55
CA GLU A 151 -0.49 22.18 -3.20
C GLU A 151 -0.70 23.46 -4.03
N ASN A 152 0.32 24.30 -4.15
CA ASN A 152 0.27 25.49 -4.97
C ASN A 152 0.05 25.20 -6.47
N LEU A 153 0.65 24.13 -6.96
CA LEU A 153 0.49 23.70 -8.34
C LEU A 153 -0.88 23.06 -8.58
N SER A 154 -1.36 22.22 -7.70
CA SER A 154 -2.64 21.51 -7.85
C SER A 154 -3.82 22.46 -8.02
N SER A 155 -3.77 23.63 -7.38
CA SER A 155 -4.79 24.69 -7.54
C SER A 155 -4.77 25.39 -8.92
N LYS A 156 -3.66 25.26 -9.66
CA LYS A 156 -3.43 25.95 -10.96
C LYS A 156 -3.35 24.99 -12.14
N MET A 157 -3.30 23.68 -11.89
CA MET A 157 -3.12 22.66 -12.92
C MET A 157 -4.44 21.99 -13.27
N ILE A 158 -4.61 21.66 -14.54
CA ILE A 158 -5.71 20.83 -15.02
C ILE A 158 -5.18 19.39 -15.13
N PRO A 159 -5.89 18.38 -14.59
CA PRO A 159 -5.49 16.99 -14.76
C PRO A 159 -5.30 16.64 -16.23
N LEU A 160 -4.22 15.94 -16.56
CA LEU A 160 -3.93 15.56 -17.94
C LEU A 160 -5.09 14.76 -18.57
N SER A 161 -5.79 13.96 -17.76
CA SER A 161 -6.98 13.22 -18.19
C SER A 161 -8.15 14.08 -18.64
N ALA A 162 -8.18 15.38 -18.28
CA ALA A 162 -9.21 16.31 -18.71
C ALA A 162 -8.94 16.90 -20.12
N VAL A 163 -7.70 16.80 -20.59
CA VAL A 163 -7.27 17.41 -21.87
C VAL A 163 -6.80 16.40 -22.91
N VAL A 164 -6.48 15.16 -22.50
CA VAL A 164 -6.04 14.09 -23.43
C VAL A 164 -6.58 12.73 -23.00
N ASN A 165 -6.76 11.84 -23.99
CA ASN A 165 -7.00 10.42 -23.74
C ASN A 165 -5.66 9.68 -23.75
N LEU A 166 -5.34 9.00 -22.65
CA LEU A 166 -4.12 8.21 -22.52
C LEU A 166 -4.42 6.74 -22.83
N PHE A 167 -3.65 6.17 -23.74
CA PHE A 167 -3.76 4.76 -24.09
C PHE A 167 -2.44 4.05 -23.81
N ASN A 168 -2.52 2.83 -23.29
CA ASN A 168 -1.36 1.95 -23.28
C ASN A 168 -1.14 1.44 -24.69
N GLY A 169 0.06 1.62 -25.23
CA GLY A 169 0.47 1.01 -26.48
C GLY A 169 0.51 -0.52 -26.41
N ILE A 170 0.79 -1.16 -27.52
CA ILE A 170 0.94 -2.63 -27.59
C ILE A 170 2.12 -3.02 -26.68
N GLN A 171 1.85 -3.77 -25.64
CA GLN A 171 2.89 -4.42 -24.84
C GLN A 171 3.31 -5.70 -25.58
N THR A 172 4.47 -5.68 -26.20
CA THR A 172 5.09 -6.90 -26.70
C THR A 172 5.75 -7.60 -25.51
N SER A 173 5.15 -8.68 -25.02
CA SER A 173 5.86 -9.60 -24.15
C SER A 173 6.91 -10.32 -24.97
N ALA A 174 8.18 -9.95 -24.81
CA ALA A 174 9.25 -10.77 -25.28
C ALA A 174 9.32 -11.99 -24.36
N GLU A 175 8.66 -13.07 -24.73
CA GLU A 175 8.99 -14.38 -24.20
C GLU A 175 10.39 -14.74 -24.67
N ARG A 176 11.33 -14.83 -23.71
CA ARG A 176 12.63 -15.48 -23.91
C ARG A 176 12.57 -16.89 -23.36
#